data_936d16b31d2afdaff485e9362807eef9
#
_entry.id   936d16b31d2afdaff485e9362807eef9
#
_cell.length_a   1.000
_cell.length_b   1.000
_cell.length_c   1.000
_cell.angle_alpha   90.00
_cell.angle_beta   90.00
_cell.angle_gamma   90.00
#
_symmetry.space_group_name_H-M   'P 1'
#
loop_
_entity.id
_entity.type
_entity.pdbx_description
1 polymer ?
#
loop_
_entity_poly.entity_id
_entity_poly.type
_entity_poly.pdbx_seq_one_letter_code
_entity_poly.pdbx_strand_id
1 'polypeptide(L)'
;MSSKQISIVLLIVLSVTACIFSSNNKDEQAIAKKVANILDQMTLAEKVGQMTQIDMRLLDDPSDIKTYHIGSILSGGGAVPESNTPLGWLEMVNGFQKVAMENRLAIPLIYGVDAVHGHNNVLGATVFPHNLALGAANDADLVYRINKATATEVAATGIHWTFSPCITVPQDPRWGRFYEGFGQSTELVNGLTAAAVKGYQAQLSKTNGKQVAACAKHFIGDGATVWGTGTRVDGLHTYYIDRGDVQLDDKTLREMYLPPYETAIAADVKTIMVSFNSVRGEKCHGSKYLLNELLKDALGFKGFVVSDWAGIDEIPGDYKSDVINGVNAGIDMVMVPGIMEGQNQQHYKVFIQYLIEAVNEGSVSMARIDDAVSRILKVKLEIGLFDNPYIDDA
;
A
#
# COMPACT_ATOMS: atom_id res chain seq x y z
N MET A 1 -16.59 22.06 -40.47
CA MET A 1 -17.35 20.78 -40.42
C MET A 1 -18.83 21.11 -40.54
N SER A 2 -19.60 20.38 -41.34
CA SER A 2 -21.05 20.58 -41.44
C SER A 2 -21.74 20.10 -40.15
N SER A 3 -22.93 20.64 -39.85
CA SER A 3 -23.72 20.24 -38.66
C SER A 3 -23.96 18.74 -38.60
N LYS A 4 -24.08 18.05 -39.74
CA LYS A 4 -24.17 16.57 -39.80
C LYS A 4 -22.87 15.88 -39.38
N GLN A 5 -21.70 16.42 -39.68
CA GLN A 5 -20.41 15.84 -39.26
C GLN A 5 -20.19 16.01 -37.77
N ILE A 6 -20.61 17.12 -37.18
CA ILE A 6 -20.55 17.38 -35.74
C ILE A 6 -21.49 16.39 -35.00
N SER A 7 -22.72 16.19 -35.52
CA SER A 7 -23.66 15.23 -34.91
C SER A 7 -23.17 13.77 -34.95
N ILE A 8 -22.51 13.34 -36.03
CA ILE A 8 -21.94 11.99 -36.13
C ILE A 8 -20.77 11.82 -35.19
N VAL A 9 -19.87 12.79 -35.05
CA VAL A 9 -18.75 12.75 -34.11
C VAL A 9 -19.27 12.70 -32.66
N LEU A 10 -20.30 13.49 -32.32
CA LEU A 10 -20.89 13.49 -30.98
C LEU A 10 -21.57 12.14 -30.65
N LEU A 11 -22.25 11.52 -31.63
CA LEU A 11 -22.85 10.19 -31.46
C LEU A 11 -21.80 9.09 -31.26
N ILE A 12 -20.69 9.15 -32.01
CA ILE A 12 -19.58 8.20 -31.86
C ILE A 12 -18.91 8.36 -30.48
N VAL A 13 -18.66 9.59 -30.05
CA VAL A 13 -18.08 9.87 -28.72
C VAL A 13 -19.01 9.37 -27.62
N LEU A 14 -20.31 9.64 -27.70
CA LEU A 14 -21.30 9.16 -26.74
C LEU A 14 -21.42 7.62 -26.72
N SER A 15 -21.36 6.97 -27.89
CA SER A 15 -21.42 5.50 -27.96
C SER A 15 -20.14 4.85 -27.44
N VAL A 16 -18.97 5.40 -27.70
CA VAL A 16 -17.69 4.91 -27.16
C VAL A 16 -17.62 5.10 -25.65
N THR A 17 -18.03 6.26 -25.14
CA THR A 17 -18.09 6.50 -23.68
C THR A 17 -19.08 5.55 -23.00
N ALA A 18 -20.27 5.35 -23.58
CA ALA A 18 -21.25 4.42 -23.03
C ALA A 18 -20.76 2.94 -23.05
N CYS A 19 -20.02 2.54 -24.09
CA CYS A 19 -19.40 1.22 -24.14
C CYS A 19 -18.30 1.04 -23.09
N ILE A 20 -17.45 2.06 -22.88
CA ILE A 20 -16.38 2.02 -21.86
C ILE A 20 -17.00 1.96 -20.47
N PHE A 21 -18.00 2.78 -20.16
CA PHE A 21 -18.70 2.74 -18.86
C PHE A 21 -19.42 1.41 -18.63
N SER A 22 -20.00 0.83 -19.67
CA SER A 22 -20.67 -0.48 -19.58
C SER A 22 -19.68 -1.64 -19.39
N SER A 23 -18.48 -1.57 -20.00
CA SER A 23 -17.42 -2.56 -19.82
C SER A 23 -16.84 -2.51 -18.40
N ASN A 24 -16.44 -1.33 -17.93
CA ASN A 24 -15.89 -1.17 -16.58
C ASN A 24 -16.86 -1.66 -15.49
N ASN A 25 -18.16 -1.39 -15.64
CA ASN A 25 -19.16 -1.85 -14.67
C ASN A 25 -19.32 -3.39 -14.67
N LYS A 26 -19.16 -4.06 -15.82
CA LYS A 26 -19.20 -5.53 -15.91
C LYS A 26 -17.96 -6.16 -15.26
N ASP A 27 -16.80 -5.58 -15.48
CA ASP A 27 -15.54 -6.08 -14.91
C ASP A 27 -15.54 -5.90 -13.37
N GLU A 28 -15.99 -4.75 -12.86
CA GLU A 28 -16.17 -4.53 -11.42
C GLU A 28 -17.17 -5.52 -10.78
N GLN A 29 -18.31 -5.79 -11.45
CA GLN A 29 -19.29 -6.77 -10.99
C GLN A 29 -18.73 -8.20 -11.01
N ALA A 30 -17.93 -8.54 -12.02
CA ALA A 30 -17.28 -9.84 -12.10
C ALA A 30 -16.25 -10.03 -10.96
N ILE A 31 -15.44 -9.00 -10.69
CA ILE A 31 -14.48 -9.00 -9.57
C ILE A 31 -15.24 -9.12 -8.24
N ALA A 32 -16.27 -8.30 -8.01
CA ALA A 32 -17.06 -8.35 -6.78
C ALA A 32 -17.67 -9.74 -6.53
N LYS A 33 -18.17 -10.39 -7.60
CA LYS A 33 -18.68 -11.76 -7.50
C LYS A 33 -17.59 -12.78 -7.17
N LYS A 34 -16.40 -12.66 -7.78
CA LYS A 34 -15.26 -13.53 -7.45
C LYS A 34 -14.82 -13.35 -5.98
N VAL A 35 -14.73 -12.09 -5.51
CA VAL A 35 -14.41 -11.77 -4.11
C VAL A 35 -15.41 -12.42 -3.16
N ALA A 36 -16.71 -12.22 -3.38
CA ALA A 36 -17.76 -12.81 -2.55
C ALA A 36 -17.67 -14.35 -2.49
N ASN A 37 -17.47 -15.00 -3.64
CA ASN A 37 -17.34 -16.44 -3.70
C ASN A 37 -16.12 -16.99 -2.94
N ILE A 38 -14.99 -16.26 -2.95
CA ILE A 38 -13.80 -16.66 -2.20
C ILE A 38 -14.06 -16.44 -0.71
N LEU A 39 -14.56 -15.27 -0.35
CA LEU A 39 -14.80 -14.87 1.04
C LEU A 39 -15.76 -15.81 1.78
N ASP A 40 -16.82 -16.26 1.11
CA ASP A 40 -17.81 -17.20 1.65
C ASP A 40 -17.21 -18.57 1.99
N GLN A 41 -16.10 -18.93 1.34
CA GLN A 41 -15.42 -20.21 1.57
C GLN A 41 -14.32 -20.11 2.65
N MET A 42 -13.92 -18.88 3.02
CA MET A 42 -12.80 -18.66 3.94
C MET A 42 -13.20 -18.88 5.39
N THR A 43 -12.37 -19.60 6.12
CA THR A 43 -12.39 -19.66 7.58
C THR A 43 -11.85 -18.35 8.19
N LEU A 44 -12.11 -18.12 9.48
CA LEU A 44 -11.54 -16.96 10.19
C LEU A 44 -10.00 -16.94 10.13
N ALA A 45 -9.36 -18.09 10.30
CA ALA A 45 -7.89 -18.19 10.24
C ALA A 45 -7.35 -17.80 8.86
N GLU A 46 -8.00 -18.24 7.78
CA GLU A 46 -7.63 -17.85 6.40
C GLU A 46 -7.83 -16.35 6.16
N LYS A 47 -8.88 -15.77 6.70
CA LYS A 47 -9.14 -14.32 6.61
C LYS A 47 -8.07 -13.51 7.34
N VAL A 48 -7.76 -13.87 8.57
CA VAL A 48 -6.72 -13.20 9.38
C VAL A 48 -5.34 -13.35 8.73
N GLY A 49 -5.02 -14.52 8.18
CA GLY A 49 -3.79 -14.73 7.42
C GLY A 49 -3.66 -13.77 6.25
N GLN A 50 -4.76 -13.51 5.49
CA GLN A 50 -4.73 -12.53 4.38
C GLN A 50 -4.51 -11.09 4.85
N MET A 51 -4.84 -10.75 6.09
CA MET A 51 -4.59 -9.44 6.69
C MET A 51 -3.17 -9.29 7.25
N THR A 52 -2.33 -10.31 7.17
CA THR A 52 -0.98 -10.36 7.75
C THR A 52 0.08 -10.18 6.67
N GLN A 53 1.01 -9.22 6.89
CA GLN A 53 2.19 -8.99 6.07
C GLN A 53 3.46 -9.15 6.91
N ILE A 54 4.46 -9.88 6.40
CA ILE A 54 5.69 -10.26 7.11
C ILE A 54 6.91 -9.86 6.28
N ASP A 55 8.00 -9.43 6.93
CA ASP A 55 9.30 -9.26 6.24
C ASP A 55 9.92 -10.64 5.94
N MET A 56 10.46 -10.80 4.74
CA MET A 56 11.02 -12.06 4.27
C MET A 56 12.13 -12.64 5.17
N ARG A 57 12.88 -11.75 5.86
CA ARG A 57 13.97 -12.13 6.76
C ARG A 57 13.48 -12.67 8.12
N LEU A 58 12.24 -12.36 8.47
CA LEU A 58 11.65 -12.58 9.79
C LEU A 58 10.52 -13.62 9.74
N LEU A 59 10.35 -14.25 8.60
CA LEU A 59 9.53 -15.44 8.46
C LEU A 59 10.29 -16.63 9.05
N ASP A 60 9.75 -17.27 10.07
CA ASP A 60 10.43 -18.39 10.76
C ASP A 60 10.73 -19.58 9.82
N ASP A 61 9.74 -19.92 9.01
CA ASP A 61 9.82 -21.00 8.02
C ASP A 61 8.94 -20.66 6.82
N PRO A 62 9.38 -20.84 5.58
CA PRO A 62 8.55 -20.63 4.41
C PRO A 62 7.21 -21.37 4.41
N SER A 63 7.12 -22.53 5.07
CA SER A 63 5.86 -23.29 5.24
C SER A 63 4.82 -22.55 6.08
N ASP A 64 5.23 -21.55 6.88
CA ASP A 64 4.31 -20.71 7.66
C ASP A 64 3.39 -19.87 6.74
N ILE A 65 3.80 -19.59 5.51
CA ILE A 65 2.92 -18.96 4.51
C ILE A 65 1.66 -19.81 4.32
N LYS A 66 1.82 -21.12 4.23
CA LYS A 66 0.71 -22.06 4.10
C LYS A 66 -0.01 -22.31 5.43
N THR A 67 0.76 -22.50 6.50
CA THR A 67 0.24 -22.84 7.84
C THR A 67 -0.65 -21.74 8.41
N TYR A 68 -0.25 -20.47 8.21
CA TYR A 68 -0.95 -19.29 8.71
C TYR A 68 -1.69 -18.53 7.60
N HIS A 69 -1.74 -19.06 6.39
CA HIS A 69 -2.46 -18.47 5.25
C HIS A 69 -2.02 -17.04 4.91
N ILE A 70 -0.72 -16.73 5.06
CA ILE A 70 -0.16 -15.39 4.97
C ILE A 70 -0.50 -14.73 3.64
N GLY A 71 -1.08 -13.54 3.72
CA GLY A 71 -1.56 -12.80 2.54
C GLY A 71 -0.50 -11.99 1.83
N SER A 72 0.58 -11.62 2.54
CA SER A 72 1.64 -10.77 1.99
C SER A 72 3.00 -11.03 2.63
N ILE A 73 4.04 -10.96 1.81
CA ILE A 73 5.44 -10.88 2.21
C ILE A 73 6.01 -9.57 1.68
N LEU A 74 7.00 -9.00 2.36
CA LEU A 74 7.70 -7.82 1.90
C LEU A 74 9.22 -7.96 2.04
N SER A 75 9.94 -7.17 1.26
CA SER A 75 11.34 -6.83 1.51
C SER A 75 11.41 -5.42 2.07
N GLY A 76 11.62 -5.31 3.37
CA GLY A 76 11.92 -4.03 4.03
C GLY A 76 13.31 -3.52 3.67
N GLY A 77 13.64 -2.28 4.06
CA GLY A 77 14.88 -1.62 3.68
C GLY A 77 16.14 -2.50 3.79
N GLY A 78 16.77 -2.77 2.65
CA GLY A 78 17.97 -3.59 2.55
C GLY A 78 17.75 -5.12 2.59
N ALA A 79 16.50 -5.60 2.70
CA ALA A 79 16.19 -7.02 2.60
C ALA A 79 16.32 -7.49 1.14
N VAL A 80 17.24 -8.40 0.88
CA VAL A 80 17.51 -8.91 -0.46
C VAL A 80 17.66 -10.43 -0.43
N PRO A 81 17.42 -11.16 -1.53
CA PRO A 81 17.74 -12.59 -1.62
C PRO A 81 19.24 -12.83 -1.51
N GLU A 82 19.67 -14.07 -1.25
CA GLU A 82 21.08 -14.47 -1.22
C GLU A 82 21.81 -14.06 -2.50
N SER A 83 21.18 -14.28 -3.65
CA SER A 83 21.64 -13.75 -4.95
C SER A 83 20.87 -12.47 -5.27
N ASN A 84 21.48 -11.30 -5.00
CA ASN A 84 20.86 -10.01 -5.30
C ASN A 84 20.95 -9.67 -6.79
N THR A 85 20.33 -10.49 -7.63
CA THR A 85 20.19 -10.29 -9.08
C THR A 85 18.70 -10.32 -9.45
N PRO A 86 18.28 -9.76 -10.59
CA PRO A 86 16.87 -9.85 -11.02
C PRO A 86 16.32 -11.28 -11.00
N LEU A 87 17.12 -12.26 -11.44
CA LEU A 87 16.74 -13.67 -11.41
C LEU A 87 16.61 -14.21 -9.97
N GLY A 88 17.56 -13.90 -9.09
CA GLY A 88 17.50 -14.33 -7.69
C GLY A 88 16.27 -13.77 -6.96
N TRP A 89 15.87 -12.54 -7.28
CA TRP A 89 14.61 -11.97 -6.78
C TRP A 89 13.40 -12.73 -7.31
N LEU A 90 13.37 -12.99 -8.61
CA LEU A 90 12.28 -13.73 -9.26
C LEU A 90 12.11 -15.13 -8.68
N GLU A 91 13.24 -15.86 -8.52
CA GLU A 91 13.24 -17.21 -7.92
C GLU A 91 12.72 -17.19 -6.48
N MET A 92 13.16 -16.22 -5.66
CA MET A 92 12.70 -16.04 -4.29
C MET A 92 11.19 -15.77 -4.23
N VAL A 93 10.71 -14.78 -5.00
CA VAL A 93 9.28 -14.41 -4.99
C VAL A 93 8.41 -15.55 -5.51
N ASN A 94 8.79 -16.20 -6.60
CA ASN A 94 8.09 -17.37 -7.13
C ASN A 94 8.12 -18.55 -6.13
N GLY A 95 9.19 -18.70 -5.35
CA GLY A 95 9.29 -19.68 -4.27
C GLY A 95 8.23 -19.47 -3.19
N PHE A 96 8.10 -18.26 -2.68
CA PHE A 96 7.04 -17.93 -1.70
C PHE A 96 5.64 -18.07 -2.30
N GLN A 97 5.47 -17.66 -3.55
CA GLN A 97 4.19 -17.78 -4.24
C GLN A 97 3.77 -19.25 -4.40
N LYS A 98 4.73 -20.14 -4.70
CA LYS A 98 4.47 -21.57 -4.81
C LYS A 98 3.90 -22.15 -3.49
N VAL A 99 4.46 -21.76 -2.35
CA VAL A 99 3.95 -22.19 -1.04
C VAL A 99 2.55 -21.63 -0.78
N ALA A 100 2.31 -20.36 -1.12
CA ALA A 100 0.99 -19.75 -0.97
C ALA A 100 -0.08 -20.45 -1.81
N MET A 101 0.26 -20.87 -3.04
CA MET A 101 -0.66 -21.55 -3.95
C MET A 101 -0.98 -22.99 -3.55
N GLU A 102 -0.23 -23.59 -2.60
CA GLU A 102 -0.57 -24.89 -2.00
C GLU A 102 -1.71 -24.83 -0.98
N ASN A 103 -2.19 -23.64 -0.62
CA ASN A 103 -3.34 -23.46 0.26
C ASN A 103 -4.63 -23.95 -0.42
N ARG A 104 -5.60 -24.36 0.40
CA ARG A 104 -6.89 -24.93 -0.03
C ARG A 104 -7.62 -24.05 -1.06
N LEU A 105 -7.58 -22.75 -0.91
CA LEU A 105 -8.23 -21.79 -1.81
C LEU A 105 -7.28 -21.23 -2.89
N ALA A 106 -6.01 -21.64 -2.86
CA ALA A 106 -4.97 -21.17 -3.79
C ALA A 106 -4.99 -19.63 -3.98
N ILE A 107 -5.12 -18.89 -2.86
CA ILE A 107 -5.09 -17.43 -2.88
C ILE A 107 -3.62 -17.01 -2.99
N PRO A 108 -3.24 -16.30 -4.08
CA PRO A 108 -1.86 -15.88 -4.25
C PRO A 108 -1.46 -14.83 -3.21
N LEU A 109 -0.22 -14.87 -2.76
CA LEU A 109 0.33 -13.84 -1.90
C LEU A 109 0.67 -12.58 -2.73
N ILE A 110 0.51 -11.38 -2.15
CA ILE A 110 1.00 -10.14 -2.74
C ILE A 110 2.36 -9.78 -2.14
N TYR A 111 3.41 -9.63 -2.99
CA TYR A 111 4.75 -9.30 -2.53
C TYR A 111 5.01 -7.81 -2.64
N GLY A 112 5.47 -7.16 -1.55
CA GLY A 112 5.73 -5.72 -1.47
C GLY A 112 7.21 -5.36 -1.36
N VAL A 113 7.59 -4.19 -1.89
CA VAL A 113 8.95 -3.64 -1.80
C VAL A 113 8.96 -2.12 -1.78
N ASP A 114 9.98 -1.51 -1.16
CA ASP A 114 10.25 -0.07 -1.24
C ASP A 114 11.03 0.28 -2.53
N ALA A 115 10.33 0.32 -3.68
CA ALA A 115 10.90 0.82 -4.92
C ALA A 115 10.57 2.32 -5.09
N VAL A 116 11.17 3.15 -4.24
CA VAL A 116 10.79 4.57 -4.06
C VAL A 116 11.50 5.54 -5.00
N HIS A 117 12.63 5.13 -5.58
CA HIS A 117 13.38 5.90 -6.58
C HIS A 117 14.08 4.97 -7.60
N GLY A 118 13.32 4.15 -8.28
CA GLY A 118 13.73 2.98 -9.04
C GLY A 118 13.59 1.72 -8.20
N HIS A 119 13.90 0.56 -8.76
CA HIS A 119 13.94 -0.69 -8.02
C HIS A 119 15.26 -0.81 -7.22
N ASN A 120 15.46 0.14 -6.32
CA ASN A 120 16.75 0.45 -5.67
C ASN A 120 17.35 -0.66 -4.82
N ASN A 121 16.61 -1.71 -4.48
CA ASN A 121 17.12 -2.86 -3.73
C ASN A 121 17.78 -3.92 -4.62
N VAL A 122 17.53 -3.89 -5.93
CA VAL A 122 18.05 -4.89 -6.89
C VAL A 122 19.35 -4.42 -7.52
N LEU A 123 20.40 -5.24 -7.42
CA LEU A 123 21.67 -4.93 -8.03
C LEU A 123 21.55 -4.91 -9.57
N GLY A 124 21.92 -3.77 -10.16
CA GLY A 124 21.85 -3.54 -11.60
C GLY A 124 20.55 -2.91 -12.10
N ALA A 125 19.55 -2.74 -11.24
CA ALA A 125 18.36 -1.97 -11.59
C ALA A 125 18.65 -0.47 -11.64
N THR A 126 17.79 0.28 -12.33
CA THR A 126 17.93 1.71 -12.49
C THR A 126 17.62 2.44 -11.18
N VAL A 127 18.55 3.26 -10.69
CA VAL A 127 18.34 4.13 -9.55
C VAL A 127 18.08 5.55 -10.06
N PHE A 128 16.90 6.08 -9.80
CA PHE A 128 16.52 7.44 -10.16
C PHE A 128 16.75 8.42 -9.00
N PRO A 129 16.78 9.74 -9.27
CA PRO A 129 16.77 10.73 -8.21
C PRO A 129 15.54 10.56 -7.29
N HIS A 130 15.68 10.94 -6.01
CA HIS A 130 14.55 10.98 -5.08
C HIS A 130 13.48 11.99 -5.50
N ASN A 131 12.26 11.83 -4.97
CA ASN A 131 11.09 12.64 -5.32
C ASN A 131 11.32 14.15 -5.17
N LEU A 132 12.14 14.59 -4.21
CA LEU A 132 12.48 16.01 -4.07
C LEU A 132 13.13 16.60 -5.34
N ALA A 133 13.99 15.84 -6.01
CA ALA A 133 14.58 16.26 -7.29
C ALA A 133 13.56 16.21 -8.43
N LEU A 134 12.63 15.25 -8.40
CA LEU A 134 11.53 15.17 -9.37
C LEU A 134 10.54 16.35 -9.17
N GLY A 135 10.30 16.75 -7.93
CA GLY A 135 9.53 17.94 -7.60
C GLY A 135 10.20 19.21 -8.11
N ALA A 136 11.53 19.33 -7.98
CA ALA A 136 12.29 20.46 -8.54
C ALA A 136 12.22 20.52 -10.08
N ALA A 137 12.15 19.36 -10.76
CA ALA A 137 11.93 19.30 -12.20
C ALA A 137 10.52 19.73 -12.61
N ASN A 138 9.53 19.51 -11.74
CA ASN A 138 8.12 19.84 -11.94
C ASN A 138 7.56 19.40 -13.31
N ASP A 139 7.90 18.17 -13.70
CA ASP A 139 7.54 17.57 -14.99
C ASP A 139 6.75 16.26 -14.75
N ALA A 140 5.43 16.33 -14.88
CA ALA A 140 4.54 15.19 -14.66
C ALA A 140 4.74 14.04 -15.68
N ASP A 141 5.12 14.35 -16.93
CA ASP A 141 5.43 13.32 -17.93
C ASP A 141 6.72 12.57 -17.54
N LEU A 142 7.74 13.29 -17.08
CA LEU A 142 8.97 12.69 -16.57
C LEU A 142 8.68 11.78 -15.37
N VAL A 143 7.87 12.24 -14.40
CA VAL A 143 7.46 11.43 -13.24
C VAL A 143 6.74 10.16 -13.68
N TYR A 144 5.78 10.26 -14.60
CA TYR A 144 5.09 9.09 -15.15
C TYR A 144 6.06 8.09 -15.80
N ARG A 145 6.99 8.56 -16.63
CA ARG A 145 7.96 7.70 -17.34
C ARG A 145 8.93 7.01 -16.39
N ILE A 146 9.43 7.71 -15.38
CA ILE A 146 10.31 7.15 -14.33
C ILE A 146 9.57 6.06 -13.55
N ASN A 147 8.36 6.32 -13.09
CA ASN A 147 7.60 5.36 -12.28
C ASN A 147 7.14 4.15 -13.11
N LYS A 148 6.87 4.34 -14.41
CA LYS A 148 6.60 3.24 -15.34
C LYS A 148 7.84 2.37 -15.57
N ALA A 149 9.03 2.96 -15.69
CA ALA A 149 10.28 2.23 -15.79
C ALA A 149 10.54 1.43 -14.50
N THR A 150 10.37 2.06 -13.33
CA THR A 150 10.45 1.39 -12.03
C THR A 150 9.48 0.21 -11.92
N ALA A 151 8.21 0.41 -12.28
CA ALA A 151 7.20 -0.65 -12.27
C ALA A 151 7.56 -1.82 -13.21
N THR A 152 8.20 -1.53 -14.35
CA THR A 152 8.67 -2.56 -15.28
C THR A 152 9.76 -3.43 -14.65
N GLU A 153 10.74 -2.82 -13.97
CA GLU A 153 11.80 -3.54 -13.28
C GLU A 153 11.26 -4.30 -12.05
N VAL A 154 10.34 -3.71 -11.28
CA VAL A 154 9.65 -4.36 -10.15
C VAL A 154 8.89 -5.60 -10.62
N ALA A 155 8.07 -5.47 -11.66
CA ALA A 155 7.32 -6.60 -12.20
C ALA A 155 8.22 -7.71 -12.75
N ALA A 156 9.34 -7.36 -13.40
CA ALA A 156 10.30 -8.32 -13.93
C ALA A 156 10.96 -9.19 -12.84
N THR A 157 11.00 -8.74 -11.60
CA THR A 157 11.48 -9.51 -10.43
C THR A 157 10.40 -10.29 -9.71
N GLY A 158 9.21 -10.42 -10.30
CA GLY A 158 8.09 -11.17 -9.69
C GLY A 158 7.27 -10.39 -8.68
N ILE A 159 7.63 -9.15 -8.38
CA ILE A 159 7.01 -8.33 -7.35
C ILE A 159 5.75 -7.64 -7.89
N HIS A 160 4.72 -7.54 -7.05
CA HIS A 160 3.38 -7.09 -7.46
C HIS A 160 2.98 -5.74 -6.85
N TRP A 161 3.73 -5.24 -5.87
CA TRP A 161 3.36 -4.09 -5.07
C TRP A 161 4.58 -3.26 -4.68
N THR A 162 4.51 -1.96 -4.89
CA THR A 162 5.51 -1.02 -4.41
C THR A 162 4.92 -0.08 -3.36
N PHE A 163 5.70 0.22 -2.30
CA PHE A 163 5.32 1.19 -1.27
C PHE A 163 5.64 2.62 -1.72
N SER A 164 5.11 2.98 -2.88
CA SER A 164 5.29 4.27 -3.57
C SER A 164 4.02 4.64 -4.35
N PRO A 165 3.78 5.96 -4.58
CA PRO A 165 4.62 7.11 -4.29
C PRO A 165 4.48 7.65 -2.87
N CYS A 166 5.54 8.30 -2.36
CA CYS A 166 5.44 9.16 -1.19
C CYS A 166 4.90 10.52 -1.62
N ILE A 167 3.67 10.82 -1.21
CA ILE A 167 2.93 12.05 -1.57
C ILE A 167 2.73 12.97 -0.37
N THR A 168 3.59 12.81 0.63
CA THR A 168 3.63 13.72 1.78
C THR A 168 4.00 15.15 1.35
N VAL A 169 3.56 16.14 2.12
CA VAL A 169 3.87 17.57 1.92
C VAL A 169 4.77 18.03 3.07
N PRO A 170 6.08 17.75 3.04
CA PRO A 170 6.97 18.05 4.15
C PRO A 170 7.17 19.56 4.31
N GLN A 171 7.05 20.07 5.55
CA GLN A 171 7.18 21.51 5.82
C GLN A 171 8.52 21.88 6.45
N ASP A 172 9.14 20.97 7.21
CA ASP A 172 10.39 21.24 7.91
C ASP A 172 11.55 20.45 7.28
N PRO A 173 12.56 21.13 6.68
CA PRO A 173 13.71 20.48 6.05
C PRO A 173 14.63 19.74 7.04
N ARG A 174 14.45 19.92 8.36
CA ARG A 174 15.16 19.16 9.38
C ARG A 174 14.62 17.74 9.56
N TRP A 175 13.43 17.44 8.99
CA TRP A 175 12.90 16.08 9.00
C TRP A 175 13.71 15.17 8.07
N GLY A 176 14.25 14.07 8.60
CA GLY A 176 15.14 13.16 7.88
C GLY A 176 14.54 12.49 6.65
N ARG A 177 13.19 12.46 6.51
CA ARG A 177 12.46 11.92 5.38
C ARG A 177 11.94 12.99 4.40
N PHE A 178 12.37 14.24 4.58
CA PHE A 178 11.95 15.35 3.73
C PHE A 178 12.15 15.08 2.22
N TYR A 179 13.23 14.40 1.87
CA TYR A 179 13.62 14.08 0.49
C TYR A 179 12.69 13.05 -0.19
N GLU A 180 11.89 12.29 0.59
CA GLU A 180 10.97 11.31 0.04
C GLU A 180 9.75 11.96 -0.63
N GLY A 181 9.33 13.15 -0.21
CA GLY A 181 8.25 13.92 -0.82
C GLY A 181 8.72 14.75 -2.03
N PHE A 182 7.77 15.16 -2.87
CA PHE A 182 8.06 16.00 -4.03
C PHE A 182 8.42 17.46 -3.66
N GLY A 183 8.09 17.93 -2.47
CA GLY A 183 8.38 19.28 -1.98
C GLY A 183 7.34 19.81 -1.01
N GLN A 184 7.50 21.08 -0.60
CA GLN A 184 6.71 21.73 0.45
C GLN A 184 5.35 22.29 -0.02
N SER A 185 5.13 22.38 -1.33
CA SER A 185 3.90 22.96 -1.89
C SER A 185 2.86 21.85 -2.13
N THR A 186 1.69 22.01 -1.52
CA THR A 186 0.54 21.14 -1.78
C THR A 186 0.19 21.09 -3.26
N GLU A 187 0.22 22.22 -3.95
CA GLU A 187 -0.07 22.33 -5.38
C GLU A 187 0.93 21.50 -6.22
N LEU A 188 2.23 21.60 -5.93
CA LEU A 188 3.27 20.85 -6.60
C LEU A 188 3.08 19.34 -6.39
N VAL A 189 2.96 18.89 -5.13
CA VAL A 189 2.78 17.48 -4.79
C VAL A 189 1.52 16.94 -5.46
N ASN A 190 0.42 17.68 -5.35
CA ASN A 190 -0.85 17.31 -5.96
C ASN A 190 -0.75 17.18 -7.49
N GLY A 191 -0.06 18.13 -8.16
CA GLY A 191 0.15 18.15 -9.62
C GLY A 191 0.94 16.94 -10.14
N LEU A 192 1.83 16.36 -9.34
CA LEU A 192 2.66 15.21 -9.72
C LEU A 192 2.05 13.86 -9.30
N THR A 193 1.14 13.85 -8.34
CA THR A 193 0.58 12.63 -7.73
C THR A 193 -0.08 11.69 -8.74
N ALA A 194 -0.96 12.22 -9.60
CA ALA A 194 -1.66 11.38 -10.58
C ALA A 194 -0.70 10.73 -11.58
N ALA A 195 0.35 11.44 -12.00
CA ALA A 195 1.38 10.92 -12.89
C ALA A 195 2.18 9.81 -12.21
N ALA A 196 2.51 9.99 -10.93
CA ALA A 196 3.23 8.99 -10.14
C ALA A 196 2.43 7.70 -9.99
N VAL A 197 1.17 7.78 -9.54
CA VAL A 197 0.29 6.60 -9.38
C VAL A 197 0.09 5.89 -10.72
N LYS A 198 -0.26 6.60 -11.79
CA LYS A 198 -0.47 6.03 -13.13
C LYS A 198 0.80 5.43 -13.73
N GLY A 199 1.96 5.98 -13.39
CA GLY A 199 3.24 5.43 -13.81
C GLY A 199 3.49 4.04 -13.19
N TYR A 200 3.36 3.90 -11.87
CA TYR A 200 3.50 2.61 -11.19
C TYR A 200 2.46 1.59 -11.64
N GLN A 201 1.20 2.01 -11.82
CA GLN A 201 0.09 1.16 -12.22
C GLN A 201 -0.11 1.06 -13.74
N ALA A 202 0.90 1.46 -14.54
CA ALA A 202 0.82 1.33 -15.99
C ALA A 202 0.68 -0.14 -16.42
N GLN A 203 -0.10 -0.38 -17.46
CA GLN A 203 -0.13 -1.70 -18.09
C GLN A 203 1.23 -2.02 -18.71
N LEU A 204 1.81 -3.15 -18.33
CA LEU A 204 3.12 -3.59 -18.75
C LEU A 204 2.98 -4.69 -19.80
N SER A 205 3.34 -4.40 -21.04
CA SER A 205 3.16 -5.32 -22.17
C SER A 205 4.01 -6.60 -22.10
N LYS A 206 5.10 -6.58 -21.31
CA LYS A 206 6.04 -7.72 -21.19
C LYS A 206 5.75 -8.66 -20.00
N THR A 207 4.75 -8.37 -19.19
CA THR A 207 4.44 -9.12 -17.96
C THR A 207 3.06 -9.80 -18.03
N ASN A 208 2.63 -10.23 -19.21
CA ASN A 208 1.32 -10.86 -19.42
C ASN A 208 0.14 -10.02 -18.91
N GLY A 209 0.26 -8.68 -18.97
CA GLY A 209 -0.80 -7.75 -18.55
C GLY A 209 -0.85 -7.48 -17.05
N LYS A 210 0.12 -7.94 -16.25
CA LYS A 210 0.20 -7.62 -14.81
C LYS A 210 0.45 -6.14 -14.59
N GLN A 211 -0.15 -5.64 -13.53
CA GLN A 211 0.11 -4.30 -13.00
C GLN A 211 0.84 -4.41 -11.67
N VAL A 212 1.69 -3.42 -11.37
CA VAL A 212 2.22 -3.23 -10.02
C VAL A 212 1.25 -2.33 -9.26
N ALA A 213 0.80 -2.76 -8.08
CA ALA A 213 0.01 -1.90 -7.22
C ALA A 213 0.87 -0.76 -6.68
N ALA A 214 0.39 0.47 -6.76
CA ALA A 214 0.98 1.61 -6.09
C ALA A 214 0.45 1.74 -4.65
N CYS A 215 1.24 2.36 -3.78
CA CYS A 215 0.88 2.67 -2.40
C CYS A 215 1.15 4.15 -2.12
N ALA A 216 0.10 4.96 -2.05
CA ALA A 216 0.25 6.35 -1.63
C ALA A 216 0.58 6.42 -0.12
N LYS A 217 1.65 7.15 0.25
CA LYS A 217 2.12 7.19 1.64
C LYS A 217 2.66 8.56 2.03
N HIS A 218 2.66 8.90 3.32
CA HIS A 218 2.02 8.21 4.43
C HIS A 218 0.78 8.99 4.89
N PHE A 219 -0.34 8.33 5.01
CA PHE A 219 -1.61 8.96 5.35
C PHE A 219 -1.71 9.12 6.87
N ILE A 220 -1.71 10.32 7.46
CA ILE A 220 -1.70 11.65 6.88
C ILE A 220 -0.89 12.60 7.76
N GLY A 221 -0.16 13.54 7.13
CA GLY A 221 0.45 14.65 7.84
C GLY A 221 1.87 14.40 8.36
N ASP A 222 2.56 13.34 7.96
CA ASP A 222 3.92 13.00 8.39
C ASP A 222 4.96 14.11 8.13
N GLY A 223 4.73 14.98 7.18
CA GLY A 223 5.55 16.17 6.92
C GLY A 223 5.18 17.43 7.72
N ALA A 224 4.17 17.36 8.60
CA ALA A 224 3.59 18.50 9.33
C ALA A 224 3.81 18.46 10.84
N THR A 225 4.57 17.51 11.35
CA THR A 225 4.76 17.31 12.78
C THR A 225 5.56 18.46 13.41
N VAL A 226 5.18 18.83 14.61
CA VAL A 226 5.79 19.95 15.34
C VAL A 226 7.14 19.55 15.92
N TRP A 227 8.14 20.42 15.80
CA TRP A 227 9.45 20.22 16.40
C TRP A 227 9.36 19.98 17.91
N GLY A 228 10.03 18.95 18.39
CA GLY A 228 10.03 18.56 19.80
C GLY A 228 8.96 17.55 20.18
N THR A 229 8.05 17.19 19.24
CA THR A 229 7.03 16.16 19.48
C THR A 229 7.41 14.79 18.93
N GLY A 230 8.56 14.65 18.27
CA GLY A 230 9.05 13.39 17.72
C GLY A 230 9.21 12.32 18.79
N THR A 231 8.78 11.10 18.47
CA THR A 231 8.80 9.95 19.39
C THR A 231 9.86 8.92 19.04
N ARG A 232 10.47 9.02 17.86
CA ARG A 232 11.50 8.08 17.43
C ARG A 232 12.81 8.31 18.17
N VAL A 233 13.32 7.26 18.78
CA VAL A 233 14.64 7.22 19.41
C VAL A 233 15.44 6.06 18.80
N ASP A 234 16.69 6.34 18.42
CA ASP A 234 17.62 5.34 17.92
C ASP A 234 18.96 5.49 18.66
N GLY A 235 19.19 4.58 19.60
CA GLY A 235 20.31 4.67 20.51
C GLY A 235 20.29 5.96 21.32
N LEU A 236 21.30 6.85 21.13
CA LEU A 236 21.39 8.15 21.80
C LEU A 236 20.74 9.30 21.00
N HIS A 237 20.21 9.02 19.80
CA HIS A 237 19.62 10.04 18.93
C HIS A 237 18.12 10.12 19.15
N THR A 238 17.63 11.31 19.46
CA THR A 238 16.21 11.64 19.47
C THR A 238 15.87 12.40 18.19
N TYR A 239 14.92 11.90 17.44
CA TYR A 239 14.43 12.52 16.20
C TYR A 239 13.25 13.45 16.56
N TYR A 240 13.52 14.74 16.72
CA TYR A 240 12.57 15.72 17.26
C TYR A 240 11.30 15.95 16.42
N ILE A 241 11.28 15.53 15.17
CA ILE A 241 10.14 15.67 14.25
C ILE A 241 9.54 14.31 13.89
N ASP A 242 10.39 13.29 13.70
CA ASP A 242 9.94 12.01 13.17
C ASP A 242 8.94 11.32 14.10
N ARG A 243 7.82 10.84 13.54
CA ARG A 243 6.70 10.23 14.28
C ARG A 243 6.06 11.14 15.33
N GLY A 244 6.21 12.47 15.16
CA GLY A 244 5.71 13.49 16.08
C GLY A 244 4.20 13.72 15.98
N ASP A 245 3.76 14.85 16.53
CA ASP A 245 2.34 15.23 16.54
C ASP A 245 2.05 16.38 15.58
N VAL A 246 1.00 16.22 14.77
CA VAL A 246 0.43 17.26 13.92
C VAL A 246 -0.62 18.02 14.70
N GLN A 247 -0.32 19.28 15.04
CA GLN A 247 -1.17 20.14 15.87
C GLN A 247 -2.04 21.11 15.05
N LEU A 248 -2.26 20.80 13.78
CA LEU A 248 -3.12 21.58 12.90
C LEU A 248 -4.60 21.34 13.21
N ASP A 249 -5.43 22.36 12.98
CA ASP A 249 -6.87 22.17 12.96
C ASP A 249 -7.31 21.33 11.75
N ASP A 250 -8.53 20.80 11.79
CA ASP A 250 -9.04 19.89 10.78
C ASP A 250 -9.15 20.56 9.40
N LYS A 251 -9.48 21.84 9.35
CA LYS A 251 -9.56 22.61 8.10
C LYS A 251 -8.20 22.70 7.45
N THR A 252 -7.19 23.12 8.19
CA THR A 252 -5.82 23.26 7.69
C THR A 252 -5.23 21.91 7.27
N LEU A 253 -5.47 20.84 8.05
CA LEU A 253 -5.06 19.48 7.70
C LEU A 253 -5.66 19.06 6.35
N ARG A 254 -6.97 19.30 6.16
CA ARG A 254 -7.66 18.98 4.91
C ARG A 254 -7.20 19.83 3.73
N GLU A 255 -7.01 21.12 3.91
CA GLU A 255 -6.61 22.01 2.82
C GLU A 255 -5.16 21.76 2.35
N MET A 256 -4.26 21.39 3.25
CA MET A 256 -2.84 21.24 2.92
C MET A 256 -2.41 19.80 2.60
N TYR A 257 -2.97 18.80 3.29
CA TYR A 257 -2.43 17.42 3.22
C TYR A 257 -3.36 16.43 2.54
N LEU A 258 -4.65 16.76 2.37
CA LEU A 258 -5.62 15.86 1.75
C LEU A 258 -5.60 15.87 0.20
N PRO A 259 -5.36 17.01 -0.49
CA PRO A 259 -5.48 17.08 -1.95
C PRO A 259 -4.63 16.05 -2.72
N PRO A 260 -3.38 15.73 -2.31
CA PRO A 260 -2.62 14.66 -2.97
C PRO A 260 -3.31 13.29 -2.87
N TYR A 261 -3.97 12.98 -1.74
CA TYR A 261 -4.70 11.71 -1.57
C TYR A 261 -6.00 11.68 -2.37
N GLU A 262 -6.73 12.79 -2.47
CA GLU A 262 -7.89 12.91 -3.35
C GLU A 262 -7.49 12.63 -4.81
N THR A 263 -6.37 13.20 -5.24
CA THR A 263 -5.81 12.97 -6.59
C THR A 263 -5.32 11.53 -6.78
N ALA A 264 -4.68 10.93 -5.76
CA ALA A 264 -4.27 9.53 -5.82
C ALA A 264 -5.47 8.58 -5.92
N ILE A 265 -6.54 8.83 -5.15
CA ILE A 265 -7.80 8.06 -5.21
C ILE A 265 -8.48 8.23 -6.58
N ALA A 266 -8.54 9.45 -7.11
CA ALA A 266 -9.06 9.71 -8.46
C ALA A 266 -8.21 9.05 -9.57
N ALA A 267 -6.91 8.81 -9.31
CA ALA A 267 -6.02 8.05 -10.18
C ALA A 267 -6.08 6.52 -9.94
N ASP A 268 -7.03 6.04 -9.13
CA ASP A 268 -7.28 4.62 -8.81
C ASP A 268 -6.10 3.94 -8.10
N VAL A 269 -5.46 4.66 -7.14
CA VAL A 269 -4.41 4.06 -6.31
C VAL A 269 -4.94 2.83 -5.57
N LYS A 270 -4.20 1.72 -5.63
CA LYS A 270 -4.66 0.43 -5.10
C LYS A 270 -4.51 0.31 -3.59
N THR A 271 -3.53 0.98 -3.01
CA THR A 271 -3.27 0.91 -1.56
C THR A 271 -2.86 2.26 -1.00
N ILE A 272 -3.13 2.44 0.29
CA ILE A 272 -2.68 3.61 1.06
C ILE A 272 -2.04 3.11 2.35
N MET A 273 -0.84 3.62 2.66
CA MET A 273 -0.11 3.29 3.90
C MET A 273 -0.32 4.38 4.93
N VAL A 274 -0.59 3.96 6.17
CA VAL A 274 -0.84 4.86 7.30
C VAL A 274 0.47 5.48 7.80
N SER A 275 0.41 6.71 8.28
CA SER A 275 1.57 7.39 8.84
C SER A 275 1.81 7.07 10.32
N PHE A 276 3.08 7.09 10.73
CA PHE A 276 3.48 6.90 12.14
C PHE A 276 3.12 8.04 13.09
N ASN A 277 2.90 9.24 12.57
CA ASN A 277 2.65 10.42 13.40
C ASN A 277 1.30 10.34 14.12
N SER A 278 1.14 11.24 15.07
CA SER A 278 -0.15 11.55 15.66
C SER A 278 -0.76 12.77 15.01
N VAL A 279 -2.09 12.87 15.06
CA VAL A 279 -2.84 14.09 14.75
C VAL A 279 -3.59 14.50 16.01
N ARG A 280 -3.23 15.65 16.58
CA ARG A 280 -3.80 16.16 17.84
C ARG A 280 -3.75 15.12 18.99
N GLY A 281 -2.61 14.44 19.11
CA GLY A 281 -2.35 13.44 20.13
C GLY A 281 -2.86 12.02 19.85
N GLU A 282 -3.66 11.79 18.80
CA GLU A 282 -4.14 10.47 18.41
C GLU A 282 -3.24 9.88 17.31
N LYS A 283 -2.68 8.69 17.50
CA LYS A 283 -1.90 7.98 16.49
C LYS A 283 -2.75 7.70 15.25
N CYS A 284 -2.21 8.00 14.05
CA CYS A 284 -2.94 7.76 12.80
C CYS A 284 -3.37 6.30 12.64
N HIS A 285 -2.55 5.34 13.09
CA HIS A 285 -2.86 3.90 13.04
C HIS A 285 -4.06 3.50 13.93
N GLY A 286 -4.39 4.28 14.99
CA GLY A 286 -5.54 4.05 15.85
C GLY A 286 -6.76 4.94 15.53
N SER A 287 -6.62 5.87 14.59
CA SER A 287 -7.66 6.87 14.36
C SER A 287 -8.76 6.40 13.41
N LYS A 288 -9.90 6.03 13.99
CA LYS A 288 -11.10 5.69 13.22
C LYS A 288 -11.57 6.84 12.35
N TYR A 289 -11.46 8.08 12.85
CA TYR A 289 -11.79 9.27 12.09
C TYR A 289 -11.00 9.36 10.79
N LEU A 290 -9.67 9.21 10.87
CA LEU A 290 -8.82 9.34 9.69
C LEU A 290 -9.02 8.20 8.70
N LEU A 291 -9.06 6.95 9.18
CA LEU A 291 -9.02 5.77 8.30
C LEU A 291 -10.39 5.32 7.79
N ASN A 292 -11.42 5.35 8.63
CA ASN A 292 -12.76 4.99 8.20
C ASN A 292 -13.54 6.21 7.71
N GLU A 293 -13.79 7.20 8.59
CA GLU A 293 -14.73 8.27 8.28
C GLU A 293 -14.23 9.21 7.19
N LEU A 294 -12.92 9.58 7.24
CA LEU A 294 -12.33 10.46 6.25
C LEU A 294 -11.90 9.69 4.99
N LEU A 295 -10.99 8.70 5.12
CA LEU A 295 -10.39 8.04 3.96
C LEU A 295 -11.37 7.12 3.23
N LYS A 296 -12.01 6.18 3.96
CA LYS A 296 -12.88 5.18 3.31
C LYS A 296 -14.25 5.75 2.95
N ASP A 297 -14.91 6.48 3.89
CA ASP A 297 -16.28 6.94 3.68
C ASP A 297 -16.33 8.25 2.90
N ALA A 298 -15.70 9.32 3.40
CA ALA A 298 -15.81 10.64 2.78
C ALA A 298 -15.06 10.74 1.44
N LEU A 299 -13.81 10.22 1.35
CA LEU A 299 -13.04 10.20 0.10
C LEU A 299 -13.38 9.01 -0.80
N GLY A 300 -14.12 8.03 -0.31
CA GLY A 300 -14.56 6.89 -1.08
C GLY A 300 -13.45 5.93 -1.53
N PHE A 301 -12.35 5.82 -0.76
CA PHE A 301 -11.25 4.93 -1.09
C PHE A 301 -11.68 3.47 -1.17
N LYS A 302 -11.42 2.82 -2.30
CA LYS A 302 -11.88 1.46 -2.62
C LYS A 302 -10.80 0.38 -2.56
N GLY A 303 -9.52 0.77 -2.45
CA GLY A 303 -8.42 -0.14 -2.22
C GLY A 303 -8.31 -0.58 -0.76
N PHE A 304 -7.19 -1.16 -0.35
CA PHE A 304 -6.96 -1.51 1.04
C PHE A 304 -5.95 -0.59 1.74
N VAL A 305 -6.14 -0.41 3.05
CA VAL A 305 -5.26 0.35 3.93
C VAL A 305 -4.26 -0.60 4.56
N VAL A 306 -2.96 -0.30 4.43
CA VAL A 306 -1.88 -1.04 5.09
C VAL A 306 -1.26 -0.20 6.20
N SER A 307 -0.88 -0.82 7.33
CA SER A 307 -0.07 -0.14 8.34
C SER A 307 1.34 0.12 7.81
N ASP A 308 2.08 1.03 8.43
CA ASP A 308 3.53 1.11 8.28
C ASP A 308 4.20 0.00 9.13
N TRP A 309 5.53 -0.10 9.05
CA TRP A 309 6.38 -1.11 9.71
C TRP A 309 6.15 -1.15 11.22
N ALA A 310 5.55 -2.24 11.73
CA ALA A 310 5.12 -2.36 13.12
C ALA A 310 4.31 -1.13 13.62
N GLY A 311 3.56 -0.49 12.73
CA GLY A 311 2.93 0.80 13.03
C GLY A 311 1.82 0.72 14.06
N ILE A 312 1.16 -0.43 14.21
CA ILE A 312 0.15 -0.62 15.26
C ILE A 312 0.77 -0.72 16.65
N ASP A 313 2.03 -1.17 16.77
CA ASP A 313 2.75 -1.29 18.04
C ASP A 313 3.00 0.07 18.72
N GLU A 314 2.82 1.17 17.97
CA GLU A 314 2.91 2.54 18.49
C GLU A 314 1.57 3.11 18.96
N ILE A 315 0.47 2.39 18.83
CA ILE A 315 -0.82 2.78 19.44
C ILE A 315 -0.67 2.62 20.96
N PRO A 316 -1.11 3.59 21.77
CA PRO A 316 -0.98 3.48 23.22
C PRO A 316 -1.83 2.34 23.78
N GLY A 317 -1.21 1.35 24.44
CA GLY A 317 -1.89 0.22 25.05
C GLY A 317 -0.99 -1.00 25.26
N ASP A 318 -1.61 -2.15 25.44
CA ASP A 318 -0.95 -3.45 25.27
C ASP A 318 -1.17 -3.95 23.83
N TYR A 319 -0.33 -4.88 23.38
CA TYR A 319 -0.35 -5.29 21.97
C TYR A 319 -1.69 -5.90 21.51
N LYS A 320 -2.44 -6.57 22.39
CA LYS A 320 -3.77 -7.08 22.04
C LYS A 320 -4.75 -5.93 21.80
N SER A 321 -4.69 -4.88 22.62
CA SER A 321 -5.48 -3.65 22.40
C SER A 321 -5.05 -2.90 21.15
N ASP A 322 -3.75 -2.89 20.81
CA ASP A 322 -3.23 -2.26 19.61
C ASP A 322 -3.75 -2.94 18.35
N VAL A 323 -3.78 -4.28 18.33
CA VAL A 323 -4.39 -5.08 17.25
C VAL A 323 -5.88 -4.75 17.09
N ILE A 324 -6.64 -4.73 18.20
CA ILE A 324 -8.08 -4.41 18.18
C ILE A 324 -8.31 -2.99 17.66
N ASN A 325 -7.58 -2.02 18.21
CA ASN A 325 -7.74 -0.61 17.87
C ASN A 325 -7.34 -0.32 16.42
N GLY A 326 -6.21 -0.83 15.95
CA GLY A 326 -5.74 -0.63 14.58
C GLY A 326 -6.69 -1.23 13.54
N VAL A 327 -7.15 -2.46 13.76
CA VAL A 327 -8.10 -3.12 12.86
C VAL A 327 -9.47 -2.41 12.87
N ASN A 328 -9.98 -2.04 14.04
CA ASN A 328 -11.25 -1.31 14.15
C ASN A 328 -11.15 0.13 13.64
N ALA A 329 -9.96 0.76 13.69
CA ALA A 329 -9.72 2.06 13.08
C ALA A 329 -9.84 2.03 11.55
N GLY A 330 -9.63 0.87 10.91
CA GLY A 330 -9.80 0.73 9.47
C GLY A 330 -8.60 0.15 8.72
N ILE A 331 -7.56 -0.30 9.41
CA ILE A 331 -6.42 -0.98 8.78
C ILE A 331 -6.89 -2.34 8.26
N ASP A 332 -6.61 -2.61 6.99
CA ASP A 332 -7.02 -3.84 6.32
C ASP A 332 -5.91 -4.89 6.29
N MET A 333 -4.65 -4.46 6.12
CA MET A 333 -3.48 -5.32 6.19
C MET A 333 -2.49 -4.74 7.19
N VAL A 334 -2.04 -5.56 8.12
CA VAL A 334 -1.07 -5.14 9.14
C VAL A 334 0.32 -5.63 8.76
N MET A 335 1.25 -4.68 8.65
CA MET A 335 2.67 -4.97 8.49
C MET A 335 3.26 -5.37 9.83
N VAL A 336 3.31 -6.67 10.09
CA VAL A 336 3.91 -7.27 11.27
C VAL A 336 5.26 -7.85 10.85
N PRO A 337 6.33 -7.03 10.83
CA PRO A 337 7.57 -7.45 10.19
C PRO A 337 8.21 -8.67 10.86
N GLY A 338 7.96 -8.87 12.15
CA GLY A 338 8.59 -9.87 12.99
C GLY A 338 9.56 -9.21 13.99
N ILE A 339 10.23 -10.04 14.81
CA ILE A 339 11.12 -9.54 15.86
C ILE A 339 12.52 -9.32 15.29
N MET A 340 12.98 -8.09 15.27
CA MET A 340 14.37 -7.74 14.97
C MET A 340 15.16 -7.54 16.26
N GLU A 341 16.44 -7.95 16.26
CA GLU A 341 17.33 -7.77 17.40
C GLU A 341 17.41 -6.28 17.79
N GLY A 342 17.19 -6.00 19.08
CA GLY A 342 17.20 -4.64 19.62
C GLY A 342 15.94 -3.81 19.37
N GLN A 343 14.91 -4.37 18.76
CA GLN A 343 13.62 -3.70 18.55
C GLN A 343 12.51 -4.39 19.36
N ASN A 344 11.62 -3.60 19.94
CA ASN A 344 10.46 -4.10 20.68
C ASN A 344 9.27 -4.26 19.72
N GLN A 345 9.37 -5.24 18.81
CA GLN A 345 8.35 -5.54 17.83
C GLN A 345 7.70 -6.88 18.16
N GLN A 346 6.48 -7.08 17.66
CA GLN A 346 5.72 -8.29 17.93
C GLN A 346 5.85 -9.32 16.80
N HIS A 347 5.69 -10.59 17.15
CA HIS A 347 5.76 -11.68 16.22
C HIS A 347 4.43 -11.86 15.47
N TYR A 348 4.45 -12.17 14.17
CA TYR A 348 3.23 -12.34 13.35
C TYR A 348 2.30 -13.44 13.90
N LYS A 349 2.82 -14.50 14.51
CA LYS A 349 2.00 -15.55 15.14
C LYS A 349 1.18 -15.00 16.31
N VAL A 350 1.74 -14.06 17.07
CA VAL A 350 1.04 -13.38 18.18
C VAL A 350 -0.05 -12.45 17.63
N PHE A 351 0.23 -11.71 16.55
CA PHE A 351 -0.77 -10.90 15.87
C PHE A 351 -1.96 -11.74 15.40
N ILE A 352 -1.68 -12.84 14.69
CA ILE A 352 -2.72 -13.74 14.16
C ILE A 352 -3.56 -14.30 15.31
N GLN A 353 -2.90 -14.76 16.39
CA GLN A 353 -3.59 -15.28 17.58
C GLN A 353 -4.52 -14.22 18.18
N TYR A 354 -4.00 -13.03 18.46
CA TYR A 354 -4.78 -11.97 19.11
C TYR A 354 -5.93 -11.46 18.24
N LEU A 355 -5.76 -11.38 16.93
CA LEU A 355 -6.86 -10.99 16.05
C LEU A 355 -7.96 -12.06 16.00
N ILE A 356 -7.60 -13.36 15.97
CA ILE A 356 -8.58 -14.46 16.06
C ILE A 356 -9.31 -14.43 17.40
N GLU A 357 -8.59 -14.23 18.51
CA GLU A 357 -9.19 -14.09 19.84
C GLU A 357 -10.16 -12.90 19.89
N ALA A 358 -9.72 -11.73 19.39
CA ALA A 358 -10.53 -10.52 19.38
C ALA A 358 -11.85 -10.68 18.60
N VAL A 359 -11.84 -11.44 17.51
CA VAL A 359 -13.07 -11.77 16.77
C VAL A 359 -13.96 -12.71 17.57
N ASN A 360 -13.39 -13.77 18.17
CA ASN A 360 -14.15 -14.73 18.98
C ASN A 360 -14.75 -14.10 20.23
N GLU A 361 -14.09 -13.11 20.81
CA GLU A 361 -14.55 -12.33 21.96
C GLU A 361 -15.56 -11.22 21.57
N GLY A 362 -15.72 -10.94 20.27
CA GLY A 362 -16.60 -9.88 19.76
C GLY A 362 -16.03 -8.47 19.82
N SER A 363 -14.74 -8.31 20.17
CA SER A 363 -14.02 -7.02 20.19
C SER A 363 -13.72 -6.50 18.79
N VAL A 364 -13.61 -7.39 17.80
CA VAL A 364 -13.56 -7.09 16.36
C VAL A 364 -14.68 -7.85 15.68
N SER A 365 -15.52 -7.17 14.91
CA SER A 365 -16.64 -7.82 14.22
C SER A 365 -16.17 -8.63 13.00
N MET A 366 -16.86 -9.75 12.70
CA MET A 366 -16.63 -10.49 11.46
C MET A 366 -16.83 -9.59 10.22
N ALA A 367 -17.80 -8.68 10.27
CA ALA A 367 -18.02 -7.73 9.17
C ALA A 367 -16.82 -6.82 8.91
N ARG A 368 -16.04 -6.44 9.94
CA ARG A 368 -14.81 -5.67 9.79
C ARG A 368 -13.71 -6.51 9.13
N ILE A 369 -13.59 -7.79 9.52
CA ILE A 369 -12.67 -8.74 8.90
C ILE A 369 -13.04 -8.96 7.42
N ASP A 370 -14.32 -9.16 7.14
CA ASP A 370 -14.83 -9.37 5.79
C ASP A 370 -14.61 -8.16 4.88
N ASP A 371 -14.78 -6.93 5.38
CA ASP A 371 -14.45 -5.71 4.64
C ASP A 371 -12.95 -5.65 4.32
N ALA A 372 -12.06 -5.91 5.29
CA ALA A 372 -10.62 -5.92 5.08
C ALA A 372 -10.20 -6.92 3.99
N VAL A 373 -10.63 -8.17 4.15
CA VAL A 373 -10.27 -9.25 3.23
C VAL A 373 -10.86 -9.02 1.85
N SER A 374 -12.09 -8.51 1.76
CA SER A 374 -12.72 -8.16 0.47
C SER A 374 -11.88 -7.14 -0.30
N ARG A 375 -11.36 -6.10 0.37
CA ARG A 375 -10.50 -5.07 -0.23
C ARG A 375 -9.17 -5.66 -0.71
N ILE A 376 -8.56 -6.52 0.10
CA ILE A 376 -7.29 -7.20 -0.25
C ILE A 376 -7.49 -8.11 -1.46
N LEU A 377 -8.51 -8.96 -1.45
CA LEU A 377 -8.84 -9.87 -2.57
C LEU A 377 -9.16 -9.10 -3.85
N LYS A 378 -9.92 -7.99 -3.72
CA LYS A 378 -10.24 -7.10 -4.85
C LYS A 378 -8.97 -6.59 -5.52
N VAL A 379 -8.02 -6.02 -4.76
CA VAL A 379 -6.77 -5.52 -5.31
C VAL A 379 -5.96 -6.63 -5.96
N LYS A 380 -5.83 -7.80 -5.33
CA LYS A 380 -5.14 -8.97 -5.92
C LYS A 380 -5.75 -9.40 -7.25
N LEU A 381 -7.08 -9.35 -7.39
CA LEU A 381 -7.79 -9.65 -8.64
C LEU A 381 -7.55 -8.56 -9.69
N GLU A 382 -7.65 -7.28 -9.31
CA GLU A 382 -7.50 -6.15 -10.22
C GLU A 382 -6.11 -6.06 -10.85
N ILE A 383 -5.06 -6.40 -10.09
CA ILE A 383 -3.68 -6.43 -10.63
C ILE A 383 -3.34 -7.72 -11.40
N GLY A 384 -4.32 -8.62 -11.60
CA GLY A 384 -4.15 -9.86 -12.35
C GLY A 384 -3.37 -10.96 -11.63
N LEU A 385 -3.23 -10.88 -10.31
CA LEU A 385 -2.42 -11.81 -9.53
C LEU A 385 -3.01 -13.22 -9.47
N PHE A 386 -4.34 -13.34 -9.48
CA PHE A 386 -5.02 -14.66 -9.55
C PHE A 386 -4.89 -15.35 -10.91
N ASP A 387 -4.83 -14.57 -11.98
CA ASP A 387 -4.75 -15.13 -13.35
C ASP A 387 -3.29 -15.53 -13.68
N ASN A 388 -2.32 -14.81 -13.13
CA ASN A 388 -0.91 -15.03 -13.34
C ASN A 388 -0.12 -14.88 -12.02
N PRO A 389 -0.15 -15.87 -11.11
CA PRO A 389 0.53 -15.78 -9.82
C PRO A 389 2.07 -15.80 -9.97
N TYR A 390 2.59 -16.34 -11.06
CA TYR A 390 4.02 -16.43 -11.35
C TYR A 390 4.42 -15.51 -12.49
N ILE A 391 5.69 -15.16 -12.55
CA ILE A 391 6.34 -14.64 -13.76
C ILE A 391 7.19 -15.78 -14.29
N ASP A 392 6.94 -16.17 -15.52
CA ASP A 392 7.80 -17.11 -16.24
C ASP A 392 9.10 -16.42 -16.63
N ASP A 393 10.21 -17.18 -16.68
CA ASP A 393 11.47 -16.70 -17.19
C ASP A 393 11.29 -16.12 -18.59
N ALA A 394 11.46 -14.82 -18.72
CA ALA A 394 11.38 -14.09 -19.98
C ALA A 394 12.78 -13.79 -20.53
#